data_ec6ae9d549bd8d72a703e464069a6045
#
_entry.id   ec6ae9d549bd8d72a703e464069a6045
#
_cell.length_a   1.000
_cell.length_b   1.000
_cell.length_c   1.000
_cell.angle_alpha   90.00
_cell.angle_beta   90.00
_cell.angle_gamma   90.00
#
_symmetry.space_group_name_H-M   'P 1'
#
loop_
_entity.id
_entity.type
_entity.pdbx_description
1 polymer ?
#
loop_
_entity_poly.entity_id
_entity_poly.type
_entity_poly.pdbx_seq_one_letter_code
_entity_poly.pdbx_strand_id
1 'polypeptide(L)'
;MAETSKVIAKKRDRAGKGGARSSRRDGLIPAVIYGDKQPPLMIAVEPKSVERELHKEGFFNHQLRIDVDGTGYDVLPRDVQVDPVTDKPLHLDFLRIGPDSIITVQVPVHFRNEAAAPGIKRGGVLNIVLHEITVRTKPATIPEYFEVDLTGLEIGHSVHLSALAIPEGVRVVTRDKNATVASIAAPTVVREAAAQAAADAAAAASAPAAAEGAAPAAGAAPAAGAAPAAGAAPAAGAAPAGGGKAPAPAKK
;
A
#
# COMPACT_ATOMS: atom_id res chain seq x y z
N MET A 1 20.09 -14.43 -14.31
CA MET A 1 21.31 -13.78 -13.77
C MET A 1 20.93 -12.33 -13.54
N ALA A 2 21.02 -11.85 -12.30
CA ALA A 2 20.70 -10.46 -11.99
C ALA A 2 21.67 -9.55 -12.73
N GLU A 3 21.16 -8.64 -13.56
CA GLU A 3 21.98 -7.62 -14.21
C GLU A 3 22.49 -6.65 -13.16
N THR A 4 23.77 -6.71 -12.86
CA THR A 4 24.40 -5.79 -11.92
C THR A 4 24.74 -4.49 -12.66
N SER A 5 23.89 -3.49 -12.52
CA SER A 5 24.12 -2.17 -13.11
C SER A 5 25.25 -1.44 -12.39
N LYS A 6 26.13 -0.79 -13.19
CA LYS A 6 27.27 -0.03 -12.67
C LYS A 6 26.91 1.45 -12.52
N VAL A 7 27.13 1.98 -11.32
CA VAL A 7 26.92 3.40 -11.00
C VAL A 7 28.24 4.02 -10.56
N ILE A 8 28.62 5.14 -11.16
CA ILE A 8 29.85 5.85 -10.81
C ILE A 8 29.54 6.86 -9.71
N ALA A 9 30.37 6.86 -8.67
CA ALA A 9 30.23 7.77 -7.53
C ALA A 9 31.58 8.35 -7.10
N LYS A 10 31.54 9.51 -6.48
CA LYS A 10 32.71 10.18 -5.89
C LYS A 10 32.56 10.18 -4.37
N LYS A 11 33.63 9.95 -3.65
CA LYS A 11 33.65 10.06 -2.19
C LYS A 11 33.45 11.51 -1.76
N ARG A 12 32.70 11.73 -0.68
CA ARG A 12 32.50 13.04 -0.06
C ARG A 12 33.14 13.08 1.31
N ASP A 13 33.92 14.13 1.57
CA ASP A 13 34.58 14.31 2.87
C ASP A 13 33.71 15.05 3.89
N ARG A 14 32.74 15.86 3.42
CA ARG A 14 31.86 16.66 4.29
C ARG A 14 30.51 16.01 4.51
N ALA A 15 30.24 15.71 5.78
CA ALA A 15 28.94 15.27 6.25
C ALA A 15 27.97 16.45 6.48
N GLY A 16 26.68 16.12 6.57
CA GLY A 16 25.63 17.03 7.00
C GLY A 16 25.06 17.95 5.93
N LYS A 17 24.20 18.89 6.37
CA LYS A 17 23.36 19.75 5.52
C LYS A 17 24.16 20.60 4.52
N GLY A 18 25.30 21.14 4.94
CA GLY A 18 26.15 21.97 4.08
C GLY A 18 26.78 21.18 2.93
N GLY A 19 27.33 19.99 3.22
CA GLY A 19 27.93 19.11 2.22
C GLY A 19 26.89 18.57 1.20
N ALA A 20 25.69 18.19 1.66
CA ALA A 20 24.63 17.76 0.78
C ALA A 20 24.14 18.88 -0.16
N ARG A 21 24.03 20.12 0.34
CA ARG A 21 23.67 21.28 -0.48
C ARG A 21 24.76 21.64 -1.51
N SER A 22 26.04 21.48 -1.15
CA SER A 22 27.13 21.68 -2.09
C SER A 22 27.05 20.67 -3.23
N SER A 23 26.95 19.38 -2.93
CA SER A 23 26.84 18.33 -3.96
C SER A 23 25.67 18.57 -4.92
N ARG A 24 24.50 19.00 -4.42
CA ARG A 24 23.35 19.32 -5.28
C ARG A 24 23.60 20.54 -6.17
N ARG A 25 24.34 21.54 -5.70
CA ARG A 25 24.75 22.70 -6.54
C ARG A 25 25.73 22.31 -7.62
N ASP A 26 26.57 21.32 -7.33
CA ASP A 26 27.51 20.75 -8.31
C ASP A 26 26.82 19.76 -9.27
N GLY A 27 25.48 19.62 -9.18
CA GLY A 27 24.68 18.75 -10.01
C GLY A 27 24.80 17.26 -9.67
N LEU A 28 25.29 16.92 -8.48
CA LEU A 28 25.45 15.55 -8.01
C LEU A 28 24.40 15.24 -6.92
N ILE A 29 23.97 13.98 -6.85
CA ILE A 29 23.04 13.50 -5.84
C ILE A 29 23.85 12.99 -4.64
N PRO A 30 23.65 13.55 -3.44
CA PRO A 30 24.25 12.99 -2.23
C PRO A 30 23.64 11.65 -1.88
N ALA A 31 24.48 10.67 -1.56
CA ALA A 31 24.04 9.34 -1.15
C ALA A 31 24.93 8.81 -0.01
N VAL A 32 24.44 7.77 0.65
CA VAL A 32 25.13 7.10 1.76
C VAL A 32 25.10 5.59 1.55
N ILE A 33 26.27 4.95 1.70
CA ILE A 33 26.38 3.49 1.74
C ILE A 33 26.62 3.09 3.19
N TYR A 34 25.76 2.27 3.76
CA TYR A 34 25.87 1.76 5.13
C TYR A 34 25.59 0.26 5.19
N GLY A 35 25.88 -0.36 6.30
CA GLY A 35 25.68 -1.80 6.53
C GLY A 35 26.99 -2.57 6.67
N ASP A 36 26.87 -3.89 6.81
CA ASP A 36 27.98 -4.85 6.94
C ASP A 36 28.97 -4.49 8.08
N LYS A 37 28.44 -3.93 9.19
CA LYS A 37 29.22 -3.53 10.38
C LYS A 37 30.40 -2.58 10.08
N GLN A 38 30.44 -2.00 8.89
CA GLN A 38 31.45 -1.03 8.48
C GLN A 38 30.93 0.41 8.64
N PRO A 39 31.81 1.39 8.79
CA PRO A 39 31.39 2.79 8.90
C PRO A 39 30.65 3.24 7.63
N PRO A 40 29.66 4.14 7.79
CA PRO A 40 28.93 4.68 6.65
C PRO A 40 29.85 5.48 5.73
N LEU A 41 29.75 5.23 4.43
CA LEU A 41 30.50 5.91 3.40
C LEU A 41 29.60 6.93 2.70
N MET A 42 29.98 8.19 2.77
CA MET A 42 29.27 9.27 2.08
C MET A 42 29.79 9.40 0.65
N ILE A 43 28.87 9.39 -0.30
CA ILE A 43 29.17 9.48 -1.72
C ILE A 43 28.32 10.54 -2.41
N ALA A 44 28.75 10.95 -3.58
CA ALA A 44 27.98 11.76 -4.51
C ALA A 44 27.87 11.01 -5.83
N VAL A 45 26.66 10.83 -6.31
CA VAL A 45 26.33 10.00 -7.48
C VAL A 45 25.89 10.89 -8.64
N GLU A 46 26.16 10.49 -9.86
CA GLU A 46 25.73 11.20 -11.04
C GLU A 46 24.21 10.97 -11.30
N PRO A 47 23.40 12.06 -11.49
CA PRO A 47 21.93 11.95 -11.62
C PRO A 47 21.51 11.04 -12.77
N LYS A 48 22.14 11.18 -13.93
CA LYS A 48 21.77 10.40 -15.13
C LYS A 48 21.85 8.88 -14.94
N SER A 49 22.82 8.42 -14.15
CA SER A 49 22.98 6.99 -13.85
C SER A 49 21.87 6.50 -12.92
N VAL A 50 21.53 7.31 -11.94
CA VAL A 50 20.46 6.99 -10.96
C VAL A 50 19.07 7.04 -11.60
N GLU A 51 18.77 8.07 -12.37
CA GLU A 51 17.49 8.22 -13.07
C GLU A 51 17.21 7.03 -14.00
N ARG A 52 18.21 6.56 -14.71
CA ARG A 52 18.10 5.37 -15.57
C ARG A 52 17.72 4.12 -14.81
N GLU A 53 18.30 3.94 -13.61
CA GLU A 53 17.99 2.79 -12.74
C GLU A 53 16.65 2.95 -12.04
N LEU A 54 16.30 4.17 -11.64
CA LEU A 54 15.04 4.47 -10.94
C LEU A 54 13.80 4.20 -11.82
N HIS A 55 13.93 4.36 -13.14
CA HIS A 55 12.86 4.07 -14.10
C HIS A 55 12.67 2.57 -14.37
N LYS A 56 13.58 1.72 -13.91
CA LYS A 56 13.39 0.28 -14.02
C LYS A 56 12.42 -0.19 -12.94
N GLU A 57 11.50 -1.06 -13.32
CA GLU A 57 10.59 -1.69 -12.36
C GLU A 57 11.40 -2.51 -11.35
N GLY A 58 11.01 -2.47 -10.07
CA GLY A 58 11.71 -3.21 -9.02
C GLY A 58 13.08 -2.65 -8.63
N PHE A 59 13.34 -1.35 -8.80
CA PHE A 59 14.60 -0.70 -8.45
C PHE A 59 15.14 -1.11 -7.07
N PHE A 60 14.27 -1.22 -6.07
CA PHE A 60 14.64 -1.59 -4.70
C PHE A 60 15.07 -3.06 -4.54
N ASN A 61 14.86 -3.89 -5.58
CA ASN A 61 15.21 -5.31 -5.60
C ASN A 61 16.46 -5.61 -6.41
N HIS A 62 16.90 -4.64 -7.24
CA HIS A 62 18.08 -4.79 -8.06
C HIS A 62 19.36 -4.52 -7.29
N GLN A 63 20.32 -5.42 -7.41
CA GLN A 63 21.67 -5.21 -6.90
C GLN A 63 22.42 -4.24 -7.81
N LEU A 64 22.99 -3.20 -7.20
CA LEU A 64 23.80 -2.23 -7.90
C LEU A 64 25.26 -2.37 -7.48
N ARG A 65 26.16 -2.19 -8.42
CA ARG A 65 27.58 -2.05 -8.13
C ARG A 65 27.98 -0.60 -8.26
N ILE A 66 28.30 0.02 -7.11
CA ILE A 66 28.75 1.41 -7.05
C ILE A 66 30.27 1.43 -7.07
N ASP A 67 30.84 2.11 -8.05
CA ASP A 67 32.28 2.35 -8.15
C ASP A 67 32.58 3.70 -7.51
N VAL A 68 33.28 3.65 -6.38
CA VAL A 68 33.70 4.85 -5.64
C VAL A 68 35.22 4.96 -5.75
N ASP A 69 35.67 5.91 -6.52
CA ASP A 69 37.11 6.19 -6.73
C ASP A 69 37.93 4.93 -7.08
N GLY A 70 37.37 4.01 -7.91
CA GLY A 70 38.01 2.77 -8.32
C GLY A 70 37.76 1.57 -7.41
N THR A 71 37.03 1.75 -6.33
CA THR A 71 36.62 0.66 -5.43
C THR A 71 35.13 0.32 -5.66
N GLY A 72 34.84 -0.93 -6.06
CA GLY A 72 33.48 -1.39 -6.28
C GLY A 72 32.81 -1.87 -4.99
N TYR A 73 31.62 -1.39 -4.72
CA TYR A 73 30.76 -1.82 -3.61
C TYR A 73 29.47 -2.42 -4.15
N ASP A 74 29.13 -3.63 -3.70
CA ASP A 74 27.86 -4.26 -4.03
C ASP A 74 26.82 -3.79 -3.01
N VAL A 75 25.76 -3.15 -3.50
CA VAL A 75 24.75 -2.48 -2.66
C VAL A 75 23.34 -2.72 -3.17
N LEU A 76 22.37 -2.55 -2.26
CA LEU A 76 20.96 -2.55 -2.56
C LEU A 76 20.38 -1.17 -2.25
N PRO A 77 19.62 -0.54 -3.15
CA PRO A 77 18.88 0.68 -2.82
C PRO A 77 17.89 0.40 -1.69
N ARG A 78 17.84 1.29 -0.70
CA ARG A 78 16.94 1.14 0.45
C ARG A 78 15.90 2.23 0.51
N ASP A 79 16.29 3.45 0.23
CA ASP A 79 15.40 4.60 0.22
C ASP A 79 15.84 5.62 -0.83
N VAL A 80 14.86 6.28 -1.42
CA VAL A 80 15.06 7.34 -2.41
C VAL A 80 14.17 8.50 -2.05
N GLN A 81 14.78 9.63 -1.73
CA GLN A 81 14.05 10.88 -1.56
C GLN A 81 13.98 11.59 -2.90
N VAL A 82 12.78 11.86 -3.37
CA VAL A 82 12.53 12.63 -4.60
C VAL A 82 11.89 13.97 -4.27
N ASP A 83 12.14 14.95 -5.12
CA ASP A 83 11.48 16.24 -5.06
C ASP A 83 10.04 16.10 -5.61
N PRO A 84 9.00 16.45 -4.83
CA PRO A 84 7.60 16.26 -5.25
C PRO A 84 7.16 17.14 -6.43
N VAL A 85 7.98 18.13 -6.85
CA VAL A 85 7.66 19.05 -7.94
C VAL A 85 8.40 18.70 -9.23
N THR A 86 9.68 18.30 -9.07
CA THR A 86 10.57 18.07 -10.23
C THR A 86 10.85 16.60 -10.47
N ASP A 87 10.37 15.70 -9.60
CA ASP A 87 10.62 14.24 -9.60
C ASP A 87 12.11 13.86 -9.63
N LYS A 88 12.99 14.82 -9.30
CA LYS A 88 14.42 14.58 -9.26
C LYS A 88 14.84 13.96 -7.94
N PRO A 89 15.71 12.94 -7.97
CA PRO A 89 16.23 12.33 -6.75
C PRO A 89 17.10 13.33 -5.97
N LEU A 90 16.77 13.53 -4.69
CA LEU A 90 17.43 14.42 -3.76
C LEU A 90 18.44 13.71 -2.87
N HIS A 91 18.18 12.47 -2.50
CA HIS A 91 19.02 11.64 -1.65
C HIS A 91 18.80 10.16 -1.94
N LEU A 92 19.85 9.37 -1.80
CA LEU A 92 19.82 7.92 -1.98
C LEU A 92 20.47 7.23 -0.80
N ASP A 93 19.81 6.21 -0.31
CA ASP A 93 20.30 5.35 0.75
C ASP A 93 20.60 3.97 0.19
N PHE A 94 21.82 3.51 0.36
CA PHE A 94 22.28 2.21 -0.11
C PHE A 94 22.69 1.33 1.07
N LEU A 95 22.16 0.12 1.06
CA LEU A 95 22.56 -0.93 2.00
C LEU A 95 23.68 -1.76 1.37
N ARG A 96 24.83 -1.84 2.04
CA ARG A 96 25.93 -2.72 1.62
C ARG A 96 25.51 -4.17 1.79
N ILE A 97 25.81 -4.98 0.79
CA ILE A 97 25.42 -6.39 0.76
C ILE A 97 26.67 -7.25 0.92
N GLY A 98 26.67 -8.08 1.95
CA GLY A 98 27.63 -9.17 2.06
C GLY A 98 27.05 -10.46 1.43
N PRO A 99 27.88 -11.42 1.01
CA PRO A 99 27.43 -12.64 0.34
C PRO A 99 26.47 -13.50 1.18
N ASP A 100 26.62 -13.48 2.49
CA ASP A 100 25.78 -14.27 3.43
C ASP A 100 24.76 -13.44 4.20
N SER A 101 24.61 -12.16 3.87
CA SER A 101 23.68 -11.29 4.55
C SER A 101 22.24 -11.68 4.23
N ILE A 102 21.38 -11.69 5.26
CA ILE A 102 19.94 -11.85 5.07
C ILE A 102 19.33 -10.46 5.02
N ILE A 103 18.69 -10.14 3.92
CA ILE A 103 18.07 -8.84 3.69
C ILE A 103 16.55 -8.95 3.60
N THR A 104 15.88 -7.87 3.97
CA THR A 104 14.43 -7.75 3.83
C THR A 104 14.16 -6.75 2.71
N VAL A 105 13.43 -7.17 1.68
CA VAL A 105 13.10 -6.37 0.50
C VAL A 105 11.60 -6.39 0.24
N GLN A 106 11.10 -5.36 -0.43
CA GLN A 106 9.73 -5.25 -0.90
C GLN A 106 9.72 -5.57 -2.39
N VAL A 107 9.05 -6.67 -2.75
CA VAL A 107 8.99 -7.17 -4.13
C VAL A 107 7.63 -6.83 -4.72
N PRO A 108 7.56 -6.16 -5.88
CA PRO A 108 6.31 -5.83 -6.54
C PRO A 108 5.59 -7.09 -7.03
N VAL A 109 4.26 -6.98 -7.13
CA VAL A 109 3.39 -8.04 -7.62
C VAL A 109 2.83 -7.64 -8.98
N HIS A 110 3.07 -8.47 -9.99
CA HIS A 110 2.52 -8.30 -11.33
C HIS A 110 1.34 -9.24 -11.55
N PHE A 111 0.24 -8.68 -12.01
CA PHE A 111 -0.97 -9.44 -12.31
C PHE A 111 -0.98 -9.79 -13.80
N ARG A 112 -1.14 -11.09 -14.09
CA ARG A 112 -1.25 -11.57 -15.45
C ARG A 112 -2.67 -12.03 -15.76
N ASN A 113 -3.04 -11.99 -17.06
CA ASN A 113 -4.31 -12.49 -17.57
C ASN A 113 -5.55 -11.79 -17.01
N GLU A 114 -5.48 -10.50 -16.69
CA GLU A 114 -6.62 -9.72 -16.21
C GLU A 114 -7.83 -9.83 -17.15
N ALA A 115 -7.59 -9.64 -18.46
CA ALA A 115 -8.64 -9.73 -19.47
C ALA A 115 -9.22 -11.15 -19.64
N ALA A 116 -8.51 -12.19 -19.21
CA ALA A 116 -8.96 -13.58 -19.29
C ALA A 116 -9.87 -13.97 -18.12
N ALA A 117 -9.82 -13.23 -17.01
CA ALA A 117 -10.60 -13.50 -15.81
C ALA A 117 -12.11 -13.40 -16.08
N PRO A 118 -12.90 -14.44 -15.81
CA PRO A 118 -14.34 -14.43 -16.05
C PRO A 118 -15.07 -13.41 -15.16
N GLY A 119 -14.54 -13.11 -13.99
CA GLY A 119 -15.07 -12.08 -13.10
C GLY A 119 -15.00 -10.69 -13.73
N ILE A 120 -13.87 -10.34 -14.37
CA ILE A 120 -13.69 -9.04 -15.04
C ILE A 120 -14.58 -8.96 -16.30
N LYS A 121 -14.68 -10.06 -17.07
CA LYS A 121 -15.59 -10.14 -18.24
C LYS A 121 -17.04 -9.93 -17.87
N ARG A 122 -17.46 -10.30 -16.67
CA ARG A 122 -18.82 -10.09 -16.14
C ARG A 122 -19.00 -8.69 -15.51
N GLY A 123 -18.02 -7.78 -15.66
CA GLY A 123 -18.09 -6.44 -15.14
C GLY A 123 -17.55 -6.26 -13.72
N GLY A 124 -16.86 -7.26 -13.18
CA GLY A 124 -16.14 -7.15 -11.89
C GLY A 124 -14.96 -6.17 -11.99
N VAL A 125 -14.62 -5.55 -10.89
CA VAL A 125 -13.48 -4.64 -10.76
C VAL A 125 -12.37 -5.35 -9.97
N LEU A 126 -11.15 -5.34 -10.52
CA LEU A 126 -9.98 -5.83 -9.81
C LEU A 126 -9.62 -4.85 -8.69
N ASN A 127 -9.64 -5.32 -7.47
CA ASN A 127 -9.18 -4.58 -6.29
C ASN A 127 -7.86 -5.19 -5.81
N ILE A 128 -6.78 -4.46 -5.98
CA ILE A 128 -5.44 -4.84 -5.52
C ILE A 128 -5.26 -4.33 -4.09
N VAL A 129 -5.03 -5.25 -3.16
CA VAL A 129 -4.82 -4.96 -1.75
C VAL A 129 -3.33 -4.81 -1.43
N LEU A 130 -2.51 -5.69 -2.01
CA LEU A 130 -1.07 -5.68 -1.84
C LEU A 130 -0.38 -5.49 -3.19
N HIS A 131 0.25 -4.35 -3.36
CA HIS A 131 1.08 -4.04 -4.53
C HIS A 131 2.50 -4.60 -4.38
N GLU A 132 2.96 -4.73 -3.14
CA GLU A 132 4.30 -5.19 -2.79
C GLU A 132 4.24 -6.19 -1.64
N ILE A 133 5.13 -7.17 -1.68
CA ILE A 133 5.25 -8.21 -0.64
C ILE A 133 6.63 -8.09 0.01
N THR A 134 6.64 -7.94 1.32
CA THR A 134 7.89 -7.92 2.08
C THR A 134 8.43 -9.34 2.24
N VAL A 135 9.62 -9.56 1.71
CA VAL A 135 10.29 -10.86 1.76
C VAL A 135 11.68 -10.77 2.40
N ARG A 136 12.08 -11.84 3.01
CA ARG A 136 13.42 -12.03 3.59
C ARG A 136 14.17 -13.07 2.78
N THR A 137 15.28 -12.66 2.19
CA THR A 137 16.04 -13.52 1.28
C THR A 137 17.53 -13.22 1.32
N LYS A 138 18.34 -14.10 0.70
CA LYS A 138 19.74 -13.82 0.42
C LYS A 138 19.87 -12.95 -0.84
N PRO A 139 20.94 -12.15 -0.97
CA PRO A 139 21.15 -11.28 -2.13
C PRO A 139 21.08 -12.02 -3.48
N ALA A 140 21.62 -13.22 -3.53
CA ALA A 140 21.67 -14.02 -4.77
C ALA A 140 20.29 -14.53 -5.23
N THR A 141 19.26 -14.51 -4.35
CA THR A 141 17.95 -15.13 -4.62
C THR A 141 16.82 -14.10 -4.57
N ILE A 142 17.12 -12.82 -4.79
CA ILE A 142 16.08 -11.77 -4.81
C ILE A 142 15.26 -11.93 -6.10
N PRO A 143 13.94 -12.14 -6.02
CA PRO A 143 13.07 -12.10 -7.20
C PRO A 143 12.84 -10.66 -7.63
N GLU A 144 12.76 -10.41 -8.93
CA GLU A 144 12.46 -9.09 -9.48
C GLU A 144 11.00 -8.73 -9.23
N TYR A 145 10.08 -9.67 -9.43
CA TYR A 145 8.64 -9.53 -9.21
C TYR A 145 8.01 -10.88 -8.88
N PHE A 146 6.80 -10.84 -8.33
CA PHE A 146 5.95 -12.02 -8.20
C PHE A 146 4.83 -11.97 -9.24
N GLU A 147 4.58 -13.08 -9.91
CA GLU A 147 3.48 -13.20 -10.86
C GLU A 147 2.26 -13.82 -10.19
N VAL A 148 1.12 -13.19 -10.40
CA VAL A 148 -0.19 -13.67 -9.97
C VAL A 148 -1.06 -13.89 -11.20
N ASP A 149 -1.49 -15.12 -11.42
CA ASP A 149 -2.42 -15.43 -12.50
C ASP A 149 -3.87 -15.26 -12.01
N LEU A 150 -4.62 -14.41 -12.72
CA LEU A 150 -6.03 -14.13 -12.46
C LEU A 150 -6.98 -15.01 -13.27
N THR A 151 -6.45 -15.99 -14.03
CA THR A 151 -7.26 -16.87 -14.87
C THR A 151 -8.23 -17.69 -14.01
N GLY A 152 -9.50 -17.66 -14.37
CA GLY A 152 -10.53 -18.45 -13.67
C GLY A 152 -11.12 -17.82 -12.42
N LEU A 153 -10.70 -16.62 -12.04
CA LEU A 153 -11.26 -15.91 -10.90
C LEU A 153 -12.65 -15.32 -11.23
N GLU A 154 -13.64 -15.62 -10.41
CA GLU A 154 -14.99 -15.08 -10.47
C GLU A 154 -15.16 -13.87 -9.54
N ILE A 155 -16.30 -13.17 -9.70
CA ILE A 155 -16.68 -12.05 -8.82
C ILE A 155 -16.85 -12.56 -7.38
N GLY A 156 -16.23 -11.87 -6.43
CA GLY A 156 -16.24 -12.25 -5.01
C GLY A 156 -15.09 -13.17 -4.61
N HIS A 157 -14.29 -13.66 -5.54
CA HIS A 157 -13.10 -14.45 -5.23
C HIS A 157 -11.90 -13.56 -4.96
N SER A 158 -11.03 -14.04 -4.08
CA SER A 158 -9.77 -13.38 -3.71
C SER A 158 -8.58 -14.33 -3.91
N VAL A 159 -7.46 -13.75 -4.30
CA VAL A 159 -6.17 -14.44 -4.34
C VAL A 159 -5.42 -14.15 -3.05
N HIS A 160 -4.99 -15.19 -2.39
CA HIS A 160 -4.23 -15.12 -1.16
C HIS A 160 -2.72 -15.32 -1.41
N LEU A 161 -1.92 -14.87 -0.47
CA LEU A 161 -0.47 -14.99 -0.50
C LEU A 161 0.01 -16.45 -0.66
N SER A 162 -0.75 -17.41 -0.13
CA SER A 162 -0.48 -18.85 -0.24
C SER A 162 -0.59 -19.43 -1.66
N ALA A 163 -1.25 -18.72 -2.57
CA ALA A 163 -1.39 -19.13 -3.98
C ALA A 163 -0.23 -18.63 -4.86
N LEU A 164 0.69 -17.84 -4.31
CA LEU A 164 1.85 -17.33 -5.03
C LEU A 164 2.93 -18.37 -5.20
N ALA A 165 3.53 -18.41 -6.37
CA ALA A 165 4.74 -19.20 -6.63
C ALA A 165 5.95 -18.50 -6.00
N ILE A 166 6.31 -18.89 -4.79
CA ILE A 166 7.46 -18.34 -4.07
C ILE A 166 8.67 -19.21 -4.39
N PRO A 167 9.78 -18.62 -4.91
CA PRO A 167 10.99 -19.37 -5.19
C PRO A 167 11.66 -19.86 -3.90
N GLU A 168 12.43 -20.93 -4.02
CA GLU A 168 13.18 -21.50 -2.90
C GLU A 168 14.18 -20.49 -2.32
N GLY A 169 14.26 -20.40 -1.00
CA GLY A 169 15.15 -19.46 -0.31
C GLY A 169 14.53 -18.10 0.04
N VAL A 170 13.32 -17.81 -0.42
CA VAL A 170 12.57 -16.59 -0.09
C VAL A 170 11.57 -16.88 1.03
N ARG A 171 11.61 -16.09 2.10
CA ARG A 171 10.64 -16.17 3.20
C ARG A 171 9.82 -14.89 3.26
N VAL A 172 8.52 -15.03 3.15
CA VAL A 172 7.60 -13.90 3.30
C VAL A 172 7.53 -13.46 4.76
N VAL A 173 7.69 -12.17 5.00
CA VAL A 173 7.61 -11.53 6.33
C VAL A 173 6.29 -10.77 6.42
N THR A 174 5.18 -11.48 6.31
CA THR A 174 3.85 -10.90 6.52
C THR A 174 3.25 -11.48 7.79
N ARG A 175 2.51 -10.66 8.54
CA ARG A 175 1.85 -11.11 9.78
C ARG A 175 0.86 -12.24 9.51
N ASP A 176 0.14 -12.14 8.40
CA ASP A 176 -0.92 -13.09 8.02
C ASP A 176 -0.48 -13.88 6.79
N LYS A 177 -0.30 -15.19 6.95
CA LYS A 177 0.03 -16.11 5.84
C LYS A 177 -1.07 -16.16 4.77
N ASN A 178 -2.30 -15.82 5.15
CA ASN A 178 -3.47 -15.79 4.28
C ASN A 178 -3.88 -14.36 3.88
N ALA A 179 -2.94 -13.39 3.91
CA ALA A 179 -3.24 -12.05 3.44
C ALA A 179 -3.77 -12.09 1.99
N THR A 180 -4.83 -11.36 1.74
CA THR A 180 -5.39 -11.19 0.41
C THR A 180 -4.48 -10.28 -0.41
N VAL A 181 -4.06 -10.74 -1.58
CA VAL A 181 -3.23 -9.97 -2.52
C VAL A 181 -4.12 -9.15 -3.45
N ALA A 182 -5.10 -9.81 -4.04
CA ALA A 182 -6.08 -9.16 -4.91
C ALA A 182 -7.45 -9.82 -4.76
N SER A 183 -8.51 -9.08 -5.07
CA SER A 183 -9.88 -9.60 -5.10
C SER A 183 -10.65 -8.99 -6.27
N ILE A 184 -11.61 -9.74 -6.80
CA ILE A 184 -12.53 -9.23 -7.82
C ILE A 184 -13.83 -8.86 -7.14
N ALA A 185 -14.09 -7.56 -7.03
CA ALA A 185 -15.32 -7.03 -6.42
C ALA A 185 -16.42 -6.85 -7.49
N ALA A 186 -17.69 -7.05 -7.08
CA ALA A 186 -18.82 -6.68 -7.91
C ALA A 186 -18.89 -5.15 -8.02
N PRO A 187 -19.20 -4.58 -9.20
CA PRO A 187 -19.45 -3.16 -9.34
C PRO A 187 -20.66 -2.75 -8.47
N THR A 188 -20.65 -1.52 -8.00
CA THR A 188 -21.67 -0.99 -7.06
C THR A 188 -23.08 -1.17 -7.57
N VAL A 189 -23.29 -1.01 -8.88
CA VAL A 189 -24.60 -1.18 -9.54
C VAL A 189 -25.14 -2.61 -9.42
N VAL A 190 -24.29 -3.62 -9.60
CA VAL A 190 -24.69 -5.04 -9.46
C VAL A 190 -24.91 -5.40 -8.00
N ARG A 191 -24.17 -4.80 -7.09
CA ARG A 191 -24.31 -5.00 -5.66
C ARG A 191 -25.60 -4.40 -5.13
N GLU A 192 -25.98 -3.21 -5.60
CA GLU A 192 -27.27 -2.58 -5.26
C GLU A 192 -28.44 -3.35 -5.83
N ALA A 193 -28.35 -3.81 -7.09
CA ALA A 193 -29.38 -4.65 -7.70
C ALA A 193 -29.54 -6.00 -6.96
N ALA A 194 -28.45 -6.61 -6.57
CA ALA A 194 -28.48 -7.86 -5.78
C ALA A 194 -29.02 -7.64 -4.35
N ALA A 195 -28.68 -6.49 -3.73
CA ALA A 195 -29.20 -6.12 -2.42
C ALA A 195 -30.71 -5.82 -2.47
N GLN A 196 -31.18 -5.13 -3.52
CA GLN A 196 -32.61 -4.91 -3.76
C GLN A 196 -33.37 -6.21 -4.05
N ALA A 197 -32.83 -7.08 -4.90
CA ALA A 197 -33.44 -8.39 -5.14
C ALA A 197 -33.49 -9.26 -3.88
N ALA A 198 -32.52 -9.22 -3.03
CA ALA A 198 -32.50 -9.92 -1.74
C ALA A 198 -33.52 -9.30 -0.74
N ALA A 199 -33.65 -7.97 -0.75
CA ALA A 199 -34.68 -7.29 0.06
C ALA A 199 -36.10 -7.59 -0.41
N ASP A 200 -36.32 -7.61 -1.74
CA ASP A 200 -37.63 -7.98 -2.32
C ASP A 200 -37.96 -9.45 -2.07
N ALA A 201 -37.00 -10.36 -2.14
CA ALA A 201 -37.17 -11.76 -1.81
C ALA A 201 -37.50 -11.98 -0.30
N ALA A 202 -36.83 -11.21 0.59
CA ALA A 202 -37.13 -11.25 2.00
C ALA A 202 -38.52 -10.66 2.33
N ALA A 203 -38.93 -9.61 1.61
CA ALA A 203 -40.27 -9.02 1.74
C ALA A 203 -41.34 -9.97 1.23
N ALA A 204 -41.10 -10.71 0.15
CA ALA A 204 -42.03 -11.73 -0.38
C ALA A 204 -42.13 -12.95 0.52
N ALA A 205 -41.07 -13.31 1.27
CA ALA A 205 -41.09 -14.41 2.23
C ALA A 205 -41.76 -14.08 3.57
N SER A 206 -41.98 -12.79 3.84
CA SER A 206 -42.63 -12.30 5.08
C SER A 206 -44.09 -11.95 4.92
N ALA A 207 -44.72 -12.21 3.76
CA ALA A 207 -46.17 -12.06 3.59
C ALA A 207 -46.89 -13.21 4.30
N PRO A 208 -47.67 -12.93 5.36
CA PRO A 208 -48.42 -13.98 6.02
C PRO A 208 -49.58 -14.44 5.10
N ALA A 209 -49.63 -15.72 4.83
CA ALA A 209 -50.79 -16.39 4.27
C ALA A 209 -51.93 -16.26 5.25
N ALA A 210 -52.85 -15.32 4.98
CA ALA A 210 -54.13 -15.27 5.62
C ALA A 210 -55.14 -15.81 4.62
N ALA A 211 -55.45 -17.06 4.80
CA ALA A 211 -56.56 -17.74 4.12
C ALA A 211 -57.80 -17.69 5.00
N GLU A 212 -58.88 -17.29 4.36
CA GLU A 212 -60.30 -17.71 4.51
C GLU A 212 -60.89 -18.00 5.90
N GLY A 213 -61.97 -17.30 6.18
CA GLY A 213 -62.99 -17.82 7.06
C GLY A 213 -63.92 -16.75 7.65
N ALA A 214 -65.08 -16.52 6.93
CA ALA A 214 -66.42 -16.19 7.45
C ALA A 214 -66.69 -14.81 8.08
N ALA A 215 -67.58 -14.12 7.37
CA ALA A 215 -68.44 -13.00 7.85
C ALA A 215 -69.55 -13.50 8.79
N PRO A 216 -70.53 -12.65 9.23
CA PRO A 216 -70.49 -11.27 9.75
C PRO A 216 -71.34 -11.15 11.03
N ALA A 217 -71.21 -10.06 11.81
CA ALA A 217 -72.35 -9.45 12.54
C ALA A 217 -72.02 -8.11 13.17
N ALA A 218 -72.74 -7.14 12.71
CA ALA A 218 -73.37 -6.00 13.35
C ALA A 218 -72.90 -5.46 14.72
N GLY A 219 -72.72 -4.14 14.76
CA GLY A 219 -73.13 -3.41 15.96
C GLY A 219 -72.25 -2.27 16.43
N ALA A 220 -72.73 -1.05 16.12
CA ALA A 220 -72.62 0.14 16.95
C ALA A 220 -71.30 0.93 17.03
N ALA A 221 -71.32 2.11 16.41
CA ALA A 221 -70.62 3.33 16.81
C ALA A 221 -71.33 3.96 18.04
N PRO A 222 -70.95 5.14 18.59
CA PRO A 222 -69.74 5.94 18.51
C PRO A 222 -69.33 6.55 19.85
N ALA A 223 -68.25 7.27 19.90
CA ALA A 223 -68.05 8.55 20.64
C ALA A 223 -66.53 8.79 20.81
N ALA A 224 -66.07 9.81 20.17
CA ALA A 224 -65.79 11.17 20.63
C ALA A 224 -64.68 11.31 21.69
N GLY A 225 -63.70 12.05 21.36
CA GLY A 225 -63.03 12.85 22.34
C GLY A 225 -61.53 13.02 22.24
N ALA A 226 -61.16 14.18 21.68
CA ALA A 226 -60.10 15.07 22.15
C ALA A 226 -58.62 14.78 21.82
N ALA A 227 -58.14 15.54 20.88
CA ALA A 227 -56.82 16.17 20.92
C ALA A 227 -56.88 17.33 21.98
N PRO A 228 -55.84 18.10 22.29
CA PRO A 228 -54.47 18.19 21.83
C PRO A 228 -53.46 18.51 22.95
N ALA A 229 -52.20 18.72 22.64
CA ALA A 229 -51.24 19.73 23.17
C ALA A 229 -49.83 19.20 23.04
N ALA A 230 -48.97 19.74 22.20
CA ALA A 230 -48.24 21.01 22.24
C ALA A 230 -47.16 21.08 23.35
N GLY A 231 -45.97 21.36 22.93
CA GLY A 231 -44.94 21.95 23.78
C GLY A 231 -43.64 21.17 23.78
N ALA A 232 -42.69 21.65 23.15
CA ALA A 232 -41.68 22.65 23.35
C ALA A 232 -40.28 22.08 23.26
N ALA A 233 -39.50 22.52 22.32
CA ALA A 233 -38.09 22.75 22.50
C ALA A 233 -37.91 23.97 23.40
N PRO A 234 -36.83 24.22 24.11
CA PRO A 234 -35.58 24.67 23.50
C PRO A 234 -34.30 24.53 24.35
N ALA A 235 -33.24 25.16 23.82
CA ALA A 235 -32.07 25.74 24.48
C ALA A 235 -30.84 24.83 24.62
N ALA A 236 -29.75 25.06 23.89
CA ALA A 236 -28.76 26.13 24.01
C ALA A 236 -28.09 26.26 25.37
N GLY A 237 -26.79 26.06 25.40
CA GLY A 237 -25.92 26.38 26.53
C GLY A 237 -24.56 25.77 26.38
N ALA A 238 -23.66 26.51 25.83
CA ALA A 238 -22.54 27.24 26.41
C ALA A 238 -21.27 26.41 26.65
N ALA A 239 -20.23 26.82 25.96
CA ALA A 239 -18.82 26.58 26.28
C ALA A 239 -18.43 27.28 27.60
N PRO A 240 -17.33 26.82 28.22
CA PRO A 240 -16.38 27.84 28.64
C PRO A 240 -14.94 27.57 28.24
N ALA A 241 -14.30 28.67 27.91
CA ALA A 241 -12.87 28.87 27.78
C ALA A 241 -12.14 28.81 29.13
N GLY A 242 -10.89 28.45 29.09
CA GLY A 242 -9.89 28.61 30.12
C GLY A 242 -8.65 27.84 29.71
N GLY A 243 -7.54 28.36 29.32
CA GLY A 243 -6.74 29.38 30.00
C GLY A 243 -5.70 28.67 30.87
N GLY A 244 -4.49 28.42 30.39
CA GLY A 244 -3.43 27.83 31.21
C GLY A 244 -2.13 27.74 30.40
N LYS A 245 -1.45 28.78 30.21
CA LYS A 245 -0.12 29.26 30.62
C LYS A 245 1.02 28.21 30.63
N ALA A 246 1.88 28.29 29.66
CA ALA A 246 3.20 27.65 29.60
C ALA A 246 4.18 28.28 30.62
N PRO A 247 5.17 27.55 31.16
CA PRO A 247 6.40 28.12 31.66
C PRO A 247 7.60 27.84 30.74
N ALA A 248 8.41 28.88 30.59
CA ALA A 248 9.64 28.93 29.86
C ALA A 248 10.79 28.18 30.55
N PRO A 249 11.89 27.82 29.82
CA PRO A 249 13.00 27.09 30.37
C PRO A 249 14.04 28.02 31.01
N ALA A 250 14.58 27.58 32.15
CA ALA A 250 15.75 28.16 32.77
C ALA A 250 17.05 27.63 32.17
N LYS A 251 17.96 28.57 31.93
CA LYS A 251 19.35 28.33 31.60
C LYS A 251 20.13 27.71 32.77
N LYS A 252 20.93 26.74 32.48
CA LYS A 252 22.36 26.68 32.95
C LYS A 252 23.16 25.89 31.93
#